data_46aa6ebed4ecd848c77802ccf2d11259
#
_entry.id   46aa6ebed4ecd848c77802ccf2d11259
#
_cell.length_a   1.000
_cell.length_b   1.000
_cell.length_c   1.000
_cell.angle_alpha   90.00
_cell.angle_beta   90.00
_cell.angle_gamma   90.00
#
_symmetry.space_group_name_H-M   'P 1'
#
loop_
_entity.id
_entity.type
_entity.pdbx_description
1 polymer ?
#
loop_
_entity_poly.entity_id
_entity_poly.type
_entity_poly.pdbx_seq_one_letter_code
_entity_poly.pdbx_strand_id
1 'polypeptide(L)'
;ISIIDQKFVMVRGLSQRYNNVWINGSAVPSSEADTRAFSFDIIPSSQVNNLQIIKSPAPQYPADFSGGFILIDTKEVPSENAARISISGAMNDRTHAQSFLMDGASATDFLGFDSGKRGLNGGMSARLNTLSGGGINLLGNGFNNDWVAKNRHPWADLGLSADVNHSWSPENGSVLSLLASLNYSNAYRSYAPMTNCLYGAYD
;
A
#
# COMPACT_ATOMS: atom_id res chain seq x y z
N ILE A 1 14.83 5.70 -13.69
CA ILE A 1 13.94 5.13 -12.66
C ILE A 1 12.98 6.22 -12.27
N SER A 2 11.70 5.91 -12.23
CA SER A 2 10.64 6.78 -11.71
C SER A 2 9.75 6.01 -10.74
N ILE A 3 9.08 6.73 -9.87
CA ILE A 3 8.14 6.15 -8.90
C ILE A 3 6.75 6.63 -9.30
N ILE A 4 5.80 5.69 -9.36
CA ILE A 4 4.39 5.97 -9.62
C ILE A 4 3.61 5.70 -8.34
N ASP A 5 2.65 6.58 -8.05
CA ASP A 5 1.75 6.50 -6.89
C ASP A 5 2.47 6.33 -5.55
N GLN A 6 3.75 6.73 -5.49
CA GLN A 6 4.66 6.56 -4.35
C GLN A 6 4.86 5.11 -3.89
N LYS A 7 4.42 4.15 -4.68
CA LYS A 7 4.42 2.72 -4.35
C LYS A 7 5.19 1.87 -5.33
N PHE A 8 5.10 2.20 -6.63
CA PHE A 8 5.62 1.34 -7.69
C PHE A 8 6.83 1.96 -8.36
N VAL A 9 7.82 1.12 -8.62
CA VAL A 9 9.03 1.52 -9.33
C VAL A 9 8.89 1.20 -10.81
N MET A 10 9.17 2.18 -11.67
CA MET A 10 9.33 2.00 -13.10
C MET A 10 10.79 2.06 -13.50
N VAL A 11 11.23 1.09 -14.26
CA VAL A 11 12.59 1.01 -14.77
C VAL A 11 12.56 1.13 -16.28
N ARG A 12 13.40 1.99 -16.86
CA ARG A 12 13.50 2.22 -18.32
C ARG A 12 12.19 2.71 -18.96
N GLY A 13 11.30 3.37 -18.21
CA GLY A 13 10.00 3.80 -18.73
C GLY A 13 8.98 2.66 -18.93
N LEU A 14 9.33 1.44 -18.55
CA LEU A 14 8.43 0.30 -18.60
C LEU A 14 7.59 0.24 -17.31
N SER A 15 6.34 -0.19 -17.47
CA SER A 15 5.40 -0.37 -16.37
C SER A 15 5.97 -1.35 -15.31
N GLN A 16 5.52 -1.21 -14.06
CA GLN A 16 5.92 -2.03 -12.91
C GLN A 16 5.79 -3.54 -13.15
N ARG A 17 4.85 -3.98 -14.00
CA ARG A 17 4.62 -5.40 -14.32
C ARG A 17 5.80 -6.08 -15.03
N TYR A 18 6.72 -5.30 -15.58
CA TYR A 18 7.92 -5.78 -16.27
C TYR A 18 9.13 -5.89 -15.37
N ASN A 19 8.99 -5.54 -14.10
CA ASN A 19 10.02 -5.71 -13.09
C ASN A 19 9.87 -7.04 -12.38
N ASN A 20 11.00 -7.59 -11.95
CA ASN A 20 11.04 -8.71 -11.02
C ASN A 20 11.65 -8.23 -9.70
N VAL A 21 11.10 -8.67 -8.58
CA VAL A 21 11.54 -8.25 -7.26
C VAL A 21 11.90 -9.47 -6.42
N TRP A 22 13.08 -9.44 -5.85
CA TRP A 22 13.52 -10.44 -4.88
C TRP A 22 13.87 -9.77 -3.56
N ILE A 23 13.52 -10.45 -2.48
CA ILE A 23 13.86 -10.05 -1.13
C ILE A 23 14.69 -11.17 -0.50
N ASN A 24 15.87 -10.84 0.00
CA ASN A 24 16.81 -11.79 0.62
C ASN A 24 17.04 -13.03 -0.27
N GLY A 25 17.21 -12.82 -1.57
CA GLY A 25 17.47 -13.90 -2.52
C GLY A 25 16.25 -14.73 -2.95
N SER A 26 15.06 -14.39 -2.49
CA SER A 26 13.82 -15.10 -2.83
C SER A 26 12.87 -14.23 -3.64
N ALA A 27 12.23 -14.83 -4.66
CA ALA A 27 11.23 -14.14 -5.47
C ALA A 27 10.01 -13.78 -4.64
N VAL A 28 9.51 -12.56 -4.79
CA VAL A 28 8.30 -12.11 -4.10
C VAL A 28 7.10 -12.17 -5.03
N PRO A 29 5.94 -12.62 -4.54
CA PRO A 29 4.71 -12.58 -5.31
C PRO A 29 4.26 -11.13 -5.55
N SER A 30 3.32 -10.93 -6.48
CA SER A 30 2.64 -9.66 -6.65
C SER A 30 1.91 -9.26 -5.38
N SER A 31 2.00 -7.98 -5.00
CA SER A 31 1.20 -7.41 -3.91
C SER A 31 -0.17 -6.92 -4.39
N GLU A 32 -0.38 -6.87 -5.71
CA GLU A 32 -1.62 -6.41 -6.32
C GLU A 32 -2.40 -7.58 -6.92
N ALA A 33 -3.73 -7.55 -6.77
CA ALA A 33 -4.59 -8.63 -7.22
C ALA A 33 -4.69 -8.73 -8.76
N ASP A 34 -4.74 -7.58 -9.44
CA ASP A 34 -5.08 -7.50 -10.86
C ASP A 34 -3.88 -7.30 -11.78
N THR A 35 -2.69 -7.11 -11.24
CA THR A 35 -1.48 -6.85 -12.01
C THR A 35 -0.25 -7.42 -11.32
N ARG A 36 0.73 -7.85 -12.12
CA ARG A 36 2.04 -8.23 -11.59
C ARG A 36 2.78 -6.96 -11.17
N ALA A 37 2.70 -6.61 -9.90
CA ALA A 37 3.36 -5.45 -9.34
C ALA A 37 3.73 -5.69 -7.87
N PHE A 38 4.85 -5.13 -7.44
CA PHE A 38 5.26 -5.12 -6.05
C PHE A 38 5.18 -3.70 -5.50
N SER A 39 4.43 -3.53 -4.41
CA SER A 39 4.27 -2.26 -3.72
C SER A 39 5.39 -2.07 -2.71
N PHE A 40 6.24 -1.07 -2.92
CA PHE A 40 7.42 -0.85 -2.09
C PHE A 40 7.10 -0.20 -0.73
N ASP A 41 5.87 0.23 -0.52
CA ASP A 41 5.39 0.73 0.77
C ASP A 41 5.19 -0.38 1.83
N ILE A 42 5.20 -1.66 1.41
CA ILE A 42 5.13 -2.81 2.31
C ILE A 42 6.40 -2.94 3.16
N ILE A 43 7.55 -2.52 2.60
CA ILE A 43 8.84 -2.67 3.29
C ILE A 43 9.25 -1.32 3.87
N PRO A 44 9.33 -1.18 5.20
CA PRO A 44 9.85 0.01 5.81
C PRO A 44 11.31 0.25 5.42
N SER A 45 11.63 1.46 5.02
CA SER A 45 13.00 1.82 4.62
C SER A 45 14.03 1.63 5.74
N SER A 46 13.59 1.71 7.00
CA SER A 46 14.41 1.43 8.19
C SER A 46 14.90 -0.01 8.28
N GLN A 47 14.22 -0.95 7.63
CA GLN A 47 14.56 -2.37 7.60
C GLN A 47 15.40 -2.77 6.38
N VAL A 48 15.52 -1.89 5.39
CA VAL A 48 16.32 -2.14 4.18
C VAL A 48 17.81 -1.88 4.50
N ASN A 49 18.64 -2.86 4.18
CA ASN A 49 20.09 -2.73 4.23
C ASN A 49 20.63 -2.24 2.88
N ASN A 50 20.19 -2.89 1.80
CA ASN A 50 20.61 -2.58 0.45
C ASN A 50 19.46 -2.73 -0.53
N LEU A 51 19.44 -1.89 -1.57
CA LEU A 51 18.53 -1.99 -2.69
C LEU A 51 19.32 -1.84 -3.98
N GLN A 52 19.34 -2.88 -4.78
CA GLN A 52 20.06 -2.92 -6.05
C GLN A 52 19.08 -3.09 -7.21
N ILE A 53 19.25 -2.30 -8.26
CA ILE A 53 18.45 -2.41 -9.49
C ILE A 53 19.35 -2.81 -10.64
N ILE A 54 19.15 -4.04 -11.12
CA ILE A 54 19.88 -4.61 -12.23
C ILE A 54 19.06 -4.37 -13.50
N LYS A 55 19.69 -3.73 -14.46
CA LYS A 55 19.05 -3.37 -15.73
C LYS A 55 19.47 -4.27 -16.89
N SER A 56 20.60 -4.95 -16.76
CA SER A 56 21.10 -5.84 -17.82
C SER A 56 20.93 -7.28 -17.40
N PRO A 57 20.42 -8.16 -18.27
CA PRO A 57 20.34 -9.58 -17.98
C PRO A 57 21.75 -10.17 -17.79
N ALA A 58 21.85 -11.12 -16.89
CA ALA A 58 23.06 -11.90 -16.65
C ALA A 58 22.66 -13.33 -16.29
N PRO A 59 23.51 -14.35 -16.53
CA PRO A 59 23.13 -15.75 -16.38
C PRO A 59 22.66 -16.15 -14.97
N GLN A 60 23.07 -15.40 -13.93
CA GLN A 60 22.68 -15.65 -12.56
C GLN A 60 21.28 -15.14 -12.20
N TYR A 61 20.65 -14.37 -13.07
CA TYR A 61 19.33 -13.79 -12.81
C TYR A 61 18.27 -14.45 -13.69
N PRO A 62 17.01 -14.49 -13.22
CA PRO A 62 15.90 -14.96 -14.04
C PRO A 62 15.77 -14.14 -15.32
N ALA A 63 15.39 -14.80 -16.41
CA ALA A 63 15.21 -14.16 -17.72
C ALA A 63 13.86 -13.45 -17.87
N ASP A 64 13.00 -13.46 -16.86
CA ASP A 64 11.61 -13.01 -16.92
C ASP A 64 11.39 -11.53 -16.61
N PHE A 65 12.41 -10.69 -16.73
CA PHE A 65 12.30 -9.25 -16.58
C PHE A 65 12.71 -8.49 -17.84
N SER A 66 11.96 -7.45 -18.18
CA SER A 66 12.29 -6.55 -19.30
C SER A 66 12.59 -5.13 -18.81
N GLY A 67 12.02 -4.74 -17.69
CA GLY A 67 12.25 -3.45 -17.05
C GLY A 67 13.50 -3.45 -16.20
N GLY A 68 13.42 -4.03 -15.04
CA GLY A 68 14.51 -4.16 -14.07
C GLY A 68 14.33 -5.33 -13.13
N PHE A 69 15.44 -5.86 -12.67
CA PHE A 69 15.47 -6.84 -11.61
C PHE A 69 15.89 -6.14 -10.32
N ILE A 70 15.03 -6.13 -9.32
CA ILE A 70 15.17 -5.38 -8.09
C ILE A 70 15.47 -6.34 -6.96
N LEU A 71 16.64 -6.18 -6.37
CA LEU A 71 17.09 -6.94 -5.21
C LEU A 71 16.99 -6.07 -3.98
N ILE A 72 16.36 -6.58 -2.95
CA ILE A 72 16.23 -5.94 -1.65
C ILE A 72 16.85 -6.86 -0.61
N ASP A 73 17.87 -6.38 0.06
CA ASP A 73 18.46 -7.07 1.19
C ASP A 73 17.99 -6.36 2.47
N THR A 74 17.36 -7.09 3.36
CA THR A 74 16.97 -6.57 4.66
C THR A 74 18.13 -6.68 5.64
N LYS A 75 18.07 -5.89 6.71
CA LYS A 75 19.06 -6.00 7.81
C LYS A 75 18.92 -7.36 8.49
N GLU A 76 20.00 -8.06 8.66
CA GLU A 76 20.03 -9.36 9.35
C GLU A 76 20.22 -9.17 10.86
N VAL A 77 21.24 -8.39 11.23
CA VAL A 77 21.57 -8.08 12.63
C VAL A 77 21.63 -6.56 12.77
N PRO A 78 20.94 -5.99 13.74
CA PRO A 78 21.06 -4.56 13.99
C PRO A 78 22.48 -4.23 14.47
N SER A 79 23.08 -3.20 13.89
CA SER A 79 24.39 -2.70 14.30
C SER A 79 24.36 -2.09 15.71
N GLU A 80 23.18 -1.60 16.10
CA GLU A 80 22.96 -0.96 17.39
C GLU A 80 21.57 -1.31 17.92
N ASN A 81 21.46 -1.43 19.25
CA ASN A 81 20.17 -1.53 19.92
C ASN A 81 19.55 -0.13 19.95
N ALA A 82 18.44 0.05 19.27
CA ALA A 82 17.79 1.34 19.14
C ALA A 82 16.26 1.21 19.05
N ALA A 83 15.57 2.17 19.63
CA ALA A 83 14.16 2.41 19.40
C ALA A 83 14.01 3.82 18.82
N ARG A 84 13.26 3.94 17.73
CA ARG A 84 12.99 5.21 17.07
C ARG A 84 11.50 5.38 16.85
N ILE A 85 11.00 6.56 17.21
CA ILE A 85 9.63 6.97 16.89
C ILE A 85 9.73 8.25 16.06
N SER A 86 9.01 8.30 14.95
CA SER A 86 8.95 9.47 14.06
C SER A 86 7.51 9.85 13.81
N ILE A 87 7.24 11.14 13.89
CA ILE A 87 5.94 11.71 13.55
C ILE A 87 6.18 12.71 12.43
N SER A 88 5.42 12.64 11.36
CA SER A 88 5.50 13.55 10.23
C SER A 88 4.13 14.07 9.85
N GLY A 89 4.09 15.29 9.33
CA GLY A 89 2.87 15.89 8.79
C GLY A 89 3.19 16.67 7.53
N ALA A 90 2.25 16.72 6.60
CA ALA A 90 2.35 17.51 5.41
C ALA A 90 1.01 18.21 5.11
N MET A 91 1.10 19.39 4.51
CA MET A 91 -0.07 20.14 4.05
C MET A 91 0.14 20.61 2.62
N ASN A 92 -0.93 20.56 1.85
CA ASN A 92 -1.00 21.06 0.49
C ASN A 92 -2.20 22.01 0.37
N ASP A 93 -1.98 23.22 -0.05
CA ASP A 93 -3.00 24.28 -0.20
C ASP A 93 -4.13 23.89 -1.18
N ARG A 94 -3.82 23.08 -2.18
CA ARG A 94 -4.79 22.62 -3.19
C ARG A 94 -5.70 21.50 -2.69
N THR A 95 -5.34 20.85 -1.60
CA THR A 95 -6.12 19.72 -1.02
C THR A 95 -6.71 20.10 0.33
N HIS A 96 -5.86 20.50 1.28
CA HIS A 96 -6.26 20.70 2.68
C HIS A 96 -7.01 22.01 2.92
N ALA A 97 -6.75 23.03 2.11
CA ALA A 97 -7.44 24.33 2.21
C ALA A 97 -8.70 24.41 1.34
N GLN A 98 -9.04 23.34 0.59
CA GLN A 98 -10.16 23.32 -0.33
C GLN A 98 -11.26 22.37 0.14
N SER A 99 -12.44 22.53 -0.45
CA SER A 99 -13.53 21.56 -0.29
C SER A 99 -13.15 20.24 -0.96
N PHE A 100 -13.14 19.18 -0.20
CA PHE A 100 -12.76 17.84 -0.64
C PHE A 100 -13.99 16.94 -0.64
N LEU A 101 -14.26 16.30 -1.78
CA LEU A 101 -15.37 15.35 -1.92
C LEU A 101 -14.91 13.97 -1.45
N MET A 102 -15.55 13.47 -0.41
CA MET A 102 -15.34 12.14 0.14
C MET A 102 -16.66 11.39 0.20
N ASP A 103 -16.57 10.08 0.20
CA ASP A 103 -17.70 9.22 0.53
C ASP A 103 -18.12 9.40 2.00
N GLY A 104 -19.19 8.76 2.38
CA GLY A 104 -19.65 8.75 3.77
C GLY A 104 -18.75 7.92 4.67
N ALA A 105 -17.54 8.42 4.96
CA ALA A 105 -16.53 7.75 5.78
C ALA A 105 -17.06 7.21 7.11
N SER A 106 -16.54 6.07 7.53
CA SER A 106 -16.74 5.51 8.87
C SER A 106 -15.83 6.24 9.88
N ALA A 107 -16.16 6.16 11.15
CA ALA A 107 -15.40 6.85 12.21
C ALA A 107 -13.96 6.31 12.36
N THR A 108 -13.70 5.10 11.89
CA THR A 108 -12.41 4.40 12.01
C THR A 108 -11.64 4.27 10.70
N ASP A 109 -12.15 4.83 9.60
CA ASP A 109 -11.50 4.76 8.30
C ASP A 109 -10.08 5.33 8.30
N PHE A 110 -9.82 6.36 9.13
CA PHE A 110 -8.49 6.92 9.27
C PHE A 110 -7.46 5.92 9.82
N LEU A 111 -7.91 4.87 10.51
CA LEU A 111 -7.05 3.76 10.98
C LEU A 111 -6.94 2.61 9.97
N GLY A 112 -7.63 2.70 8.82
CA GLY A 112 -7.70 1.62 7.84
C GLY A 112 -8.72 0.53 8.16
N PHE A 113 -9.60 0.74 9.14
CA PHE A 113 -10.62 -0.22 9.54
C PHE A 113 -12.01 0.36 9.38
N ASP A 114 -12.92 -0.41 8.80
CA ASP A 114 -14.33 -0.06 8.77
C ASP A 114 -15.01 -0.34 10.14
N SER A 115 -15.79 0.63 10.63
CA SER A 115 -16.56 0.46 11.88
C SER A 115 -17.84 -0.36 11.73
N GLY A 116 -18.00 -1.09 10.61
CA GLY A 116 -19.18 -1.85 10.26
C GLY A 116 -20.18 -1.09 9.39
N LYS A 117 -19.88 0.16 9.01
CA LYS A 117 -20.75 0.98 8.17
C LYS A 117 -20.95 0.40 6.76
N ARG A 118 -19.91 -0.24 6.23
CA ARG A 118 -19.92 -0.92 4.92
C ARG A 118 -20.16 -2.43 5.04
N GLY A 119 -20.31 -2.92 6.28
CA GLY A 119 -20.54 -4.33 6.55
C GLY A 119 -21.91 -4.79 6.05
N LEU A 120 -22.01 -6.06 5.71
CA LEU A 120 -23.28 -6.72 5.46
C LEU A 120 -24.05 -6.85 6.78
N ASN A 121 -25.34 -6.56 6.76
CA ASN A 121 -26.21 -6.80 7.92
C ASN A 121 -26.09 -8.27 8.41
N GLY A 122 -26.07 -8.45 9.72
CA GLY A 122 -25.84 -9.75 10.33
C GLY A 122 -26.73 -10.86 9.79
N GLY A 123 -26.13 -11.94 9.37
CA GLY A 123 -26.80 -13.11 8.78
C GLY A 123 -27.07 -13.00 7.28
N MET A 124 -26.74 -11.89 6.61
CA MET A 124 -26.98 -11.73 5.17
C MET A 124 -26.12 -12.69 4.33
N SER A 125 -24.86 -12.85 4.66
CA SER A 125 -23.97 -13.77 3.94
C SER A 125 -24.41 -15.23 4.03
N ALA A 126 -24.96 -15.65 5.19
CA ALA A 126 -25.52 -16.99 5.37
C ALA A 126 -26.84 -17.20 4.62
N ARG A 127 -27.60 -16.12 4.41
CA ARG A 127 -28.91 -16.18 3.73
C ARG A 127 -28.82 -16.06 2.22
N LEU A 128 -27.79 -15.44 1.67
CA LEU A 128 -27.63 -15.25 0.21
C LEU A 128 -27.69 -16.57 -0.57
N ASN A 129 -27.17 -17.65 -0.01
CA ASN A 129 -27.16 -18.98 -0.64
C ASN A 129 -28.52 -19.72 -0.54
N THR A 130 -29.45 -19.23 0.29
CA THR A 130 -30.73 -19.91 0.57
C THR A 130 -31.94 -19.16 0.02
N LEU A 131 -31.74 -17.93 -0.48
CA LEU A 131 -32.84 -17.09 -0.98
C LEU A 131 -32.93 -17.11 -2.50
N SER A 132 -34.14 -17.16 -2.99
CA SER A 132 -34.46 -17.04 -4.42
C SER A 132 -35.48 -15.91 -4.66
N GLY A 133 -35.40 -15.27 -5.81
CA GLY A 133 -36.38 -14.31 -6.27
C GLY A 133 -36.64 -13.12 -5.33
N GLY A 134 -37.87 -13.01 -4.81
CA GLY A 134 -38.26 -11.88 -3.97
C GLY A 134 -37.51 -11.72 -2.65
N GLY A 135 -36.90 -12.78 -2.13
CA GLY A 135 -36.07 -12.71 -0.94
C GLY A 135 -34.77 -11.93 -1.14
N ILE A 136 -34.20 -11.96 -2.35
CA ILE A 136 -32.99 -11.20 -2.70
C ILE A 136 -33.28 -9.70 -2.70
N ASN A 137 -34.45 -9.28 -3.18
CA ASN A 137 -34.86 -7.87 -3.18
C ASN A 137 -35.03 -7.30 -1.76
N LEU A 138 -35.49 -8.10 -0.82
CA LEU A 138 -35.61 -7.70 0.58
C LEU A 138 -34.23 -7.52 1.24
N LEU A 139 -33.25 -8.32 0.85
CA LEU A 139 -31.87 -8.17 1.32
C LEU A 139 -31.21 -6.91 0.75
N GLY A 140 -31.54 -6.52 -0.48
CA GLY A 140 -31.01 -5.30 -1.10
C GLY A 140 -31.27 -4.02 -0.29
N ASN A 141 -32.38 -3.97 0.44
CA ASN A 141 -32.71 -2.86 1.33
C ASN A 141 -31.85 -2.80 2.61
N GLY A 142 -31.10 -3.85 2.89
CA GLY A 142 -30.20 -3.93 4.03
C GLY A 142 -28.79 -3.40 3.75
N PHE A 143 -28.47 -3.07 2.50
CA PHE A 143 -27.19 -2.43 2.18
C PHE A 143 -27.19 -0.94 2.54
N ASN A 144 -26.05 -0.45 2.96
CA ASN A 144 -25.86 0.99 3.08
C ASN A 144 -25.72 1.61 1.67
N ASN A 145 -26.78 2.26 1.20
CA ASN A 145 -26.87 2.86 -0.13
C ASN A 145 -26.46 4.35 -0.14
N ASP A 146 -25.68 4.82 0.83
CA ASP A 146 -25.16 6.20 0.88
C ASP A 146 -23.97 6.37 -0.08
N TRP A 147 -24.29 6.61 -1.35
CA TRP A 147 -23.32 6.87 -2.43
C TRP A 147 -23.06 8.35 -2.67
N VAL A 148 -23.63 9.22 -1.84
CA VAL A 148 -23.51 10.66 -2.00
C VAL A 148 -22.17 11.14 -1.47
N ALA A 149 -21.37 11.73 -2.37
CA ALA A 149 -20.14 12.39 -1.97
C ALA A 149 -20.44 13.62 -1.08
N LYS A 150 -19.76 13.72 0.04
CA LYS A 150 -19.91 14.78 1.04
C LYS A 150 -18.70 15.69 1.01
N ASN A 151 -18.96 16.99 1.09
CA ASN A 151 -17.88 17.97 1.26
C ASN A 151 -17.26 17.84 2.65
N ARG A 152 -15.96 17.67 2.68
CA ARG A 152 -15.16 17.64 3.91
C ARG A 152 -13.94 18.56 3.75
N HIS A 153 -13.40 19.01 4.85
CA HIS A 153 -12.11 19.68 4.90
C HIS A 153 -11.13 18.68 5.50
N PRO A 154 -10.24 18.12 4.70
CA PRO A 154 -9.28 17.14 5.21
C PRO A 154 -8.30 17.81 6.18
N TRP A 155 -7.90 17.07 7.19
CA TRP A 155 -6.78 17.43 8.05
C TRP A 155 -5.47 17.32 7.28
N ALA A 156 -4.39 17.79 7.89
CA ALA A 156 -3.04 17.56 7.37
C ALA A 156 -2.78 16.05 7.17
N ASP A 157 -1.95 15.74 6.21
CA ASP A 157 -1.41 14.38 6.06
C ASP A 157 -0.61 14.04 7.30
N LEU A 158 -0.76 12.83 7.80
CA LEU A 158 -0.12 12.35 9.02
C LEU A 158 0.65 11.07 8.74
N GLY A 159 1.90 11.02 9.17
CA GLY A 159 2.71 9.83 9.20
C GLY A 159 3.22 9.55 10.62
N LEU A 160 3.17 8.29 11.00
CA LEU A 160 3.73 7.78 12.26
C LEU A 160 4.56 6.55 11.94
N SER A 161 5.79 6.50 12.41
CA SER A 161 6.61 5.29 12.36
C SER A 161 7.23 4.99 13.70
N ALA A 162 7.31 3.71 14.02
CA ALA A 162 7.99 3.19 15.20
C ALA A 162 8.85 2.01 14.78
N ASP A 163 10.14 2.08 15.07
CA ASP A 163 11.14 1.06 14.75
C ASP A 163 11.83 0.63 16.03
N VAL A 164 11.98 -0.68 16.21
CA VAL A 164 12.73 -1.27 17.32
C VAL A 164 13.73 -2.28 16.75
N ASN A 165 14.99 -2.06 17.08
CA ASN A 165 16.08 -2.95 16.74
C ASN A 165 16.76 -3.37 18.03
N HIS A 166 16.83 -4.68 18.29
CA HIS A 166 17.49 -5.19 19.47
C HIS A 166 18.21 -6.51 19.18
N SER A 167 19.41 -6.64 19.69
CA SER A 167 20.19 -7.89 19.60
C SER A 167 20.67 -8.33 20.97
N TRP A 168 20.53 -9.62 21.22
CA TRP A 168 21.05 -10.30 22.40
C TRP A 168 22.19 -11.21 21.98
N SER A 169 23.29 -11.12 22.68
CA SER A 169 24.48 -11.99 22.48
C SER A 169 24.75 -12.73 23.78
N PRO A 170 24.08 -13.86 24.05
CA PRO A 170 24.39 -14.68 25.21
C PRO A 170 25.80 -15.28 25.11
N GLU A 171 26.40 -15.67 26.26
CA GLU A 171 27.75 -16.15 26.36
C GLU A 171 28.08 -17.40 25.52
N ASN A 172 27.06 -18.12 25.05
CA ASN A 172 27.24 -19.31 24.20
C ASN A 172 27.61 -19.01 22.74
N GLY A 173 27.84 -17.74 22.36
CA GLY A 173 28.23 -17.34 21.02
C GLY A 173 27.05 -17.25 20.02
N SER A 174 25.82 -17.47 20.44
CA SER A 174 24.63 -17.28 19.61
C SER A 174 24.24 -15.80 19.60
N VAL A 175 23.67 -15.31 18.51
CA VAL A 175 23.08 -13.97 18.42
C VAL A 175 21.59 -14.11 18.11
N LEU A 176 20.77 -13.52 18.95
CA LEU A 176 19.33 -13.38 18.70
C LEU A 176 19.03 -11.93 18.39
N SER A 177 18.40 -11.67 17.26
CA SER A 177 18.07 -10.31 16.81
C SER A 177 16.58 -10.14 16.61
N LEU A 178 16.06 -9.00 17.06
CA LEU A 178 14.68 -8.54 16.82
C LEU A 178 14.75 -7.24 16.03
N LEU A 179 14.10 -7.25 14.88
CA LEU A 179 13.84 -6.07 14.07
C LEU A 179 12.33 -5.96 13.90
N ALA A 180 11.75 -4.89 14.41
CA ALA A 180 10.32 -4.63 14.30
C ALA A 180 10.08 -3.21 13.81
N SER A 181 9.11 -3.05 12.92
CA SER A 181 8.71 -1.75 12.39
C SER A 181 7.20 -1.67 12.27
N LEU A 182 6.65 -0.52 12.68
CA LEU A 182 5.26 -0.16 12.51
C LEU A 182 5.20 1.17 11.76
N ASN A 183 4.46 1.21 10.65
CA ASN A 183 4.25 2.42 9.89
C ASN A 183 2.76 2.66 9.71
N TYR A 184 2.36 3.90 9.91
CA TYR A 184 1.04 4.41 9.62
C TYR A 184 1.16 5.66 8.78
N SER A 185 0.37 5.75 7.71
CA SER A 185 0.27 6.97 6.92
C SER A 185 -1.17 7.22 6.49
N ASN A 186 -1.61 8.46 6.61
CA ASN A 186 -2.89 8.92 6.12
C ASN A 186 -2.65 10.19 5.31
N ALA A 187 -2.99 10.16 4.02
CA ALA A 187 -2.77 11.26 3.12
C ALA A 187 -4.01 11.53 2.26
N TYR A 188 -4.30 12.81 2.06
CA TYR A 188 -5.41 13.27 1.24
C TYR A 188 -4.89 13.84 -0.07
N ARG A 189 -5.50 13.43 -1.19
CA ARG A 189 -5.09 13.92 -2.51
C ARG A 189 -6.30 14.32 -3.32
N SER A 190 -6.22 15.50 -3.92
CA SER A 190 -7.21 16.01 -4.86
C SER A 190 -6.53 16.34 -6.18
N TYR A 191 -7.14 15.90 -7.27
CA TYR A 191 -6.72 16.20 -8.63
C TYR A 191 -7.81 17.05 -9.30
N ALA A 192 -7.71 18.34 -9.18
CA ALA A 192 -8.64 19.26 -9.83
C ALA A 192 -7.85 20.44 -10.47
N PRO A 193 -8.12 20.75 -11.74
CA PRO A 193 -8.99 20.05 -12.68
C PRO A 193 -8.35 18.79 -13.28
N MET A 194 -9.13 17.76 -13.51
CA MET A 194 -8.69 16.56 -14.22
C MET A 194 -9.32 16.57 -15.63
N THR A 195 -8.49 16.48 -16.65
CA THR A 195 -8.94 16.37 -18.04
C THR A 195 -8.79 14.92 -18.49
N ASN A 196 -9.90 14.29 -18.83
CA ASN A 196 -9.91 12.96 -19.43
C ASN A 196 -10.27 13.10 -20.91
N CYS A 197 -9.34 12.81 -21.81
CA CYS A 197 -9.56 12.88 -23.25
C CYS A 197 -9.60 11.48 -23.84
N LEU A 198 -10.71 11.16 -24.48
CA LEU A 198 -10.81 9.97 -25.34
C LEU A 198 -10.44 10.41 -26.76
N TYR A 199 -9.34 9.91 -27.25
CA TYR A 199 -8.93 10.13 -28.63
C TYR A 199 -9.58 9.05 -29.49
N GLY A 200 -10.63 9.43 -30.21
CA GLY A 200 -11.25 8.59 -31.24
C GLY A 200 -10.41 8.55 -32.51
N ALA A 201 -10.63 7.52 -33.34
CA ALA A 201 -10.12 7.57 -34.70
C ALA A 201 -10.84 8.70 -35.45
N TYR A 202 -10.09 9.54 -36.13
CA TYR A 202 -10.65 10.48 -37.10
C TYR A 202 -10.87 9.68 -38.39
N ASP A 203 -12.12 9.57 -38.82
CA ASP A 203 -12.46 9.13 -40.18
C ASP A 203 -12.21 10.25 -41.19
#